data_9c35adab521e9e98f0380644c510b69f
#
_entry.id   9c35adab521e9e98f0380644c510b69f
#
_cell.length_a   1.000
_cell.length_b   1.000
_cell.length_c   1.000
_cell.angle_alpha   90.00
_cell.angle_beta   90.00
_cell.angle_gamma   90.00
#
_symmetry.space_group_name_H-M   'P 1'
#
loop_
_entity.id
_entity.type
_entity.pdbx_description
1 polymer ?
#
loop_
_entity_poly.entity_id
_entity_poly.type
_entity_poly.pdbx_seq_one_letter_code
_entity_poly.pdbx_strand_id
1 'polypeptide(L)'
;DNTVLDNLSFSFDSSRIVGLIGKNGVGKTTIMKIMNGNIVNFKGKVNLNQNIGYLIEHPKLYQDLSGIKNLKTISNILGVTFDKDYANKIIKAFDMESYINKKVKKYSLGMKQKLAIAVSLINKPNYLILDEPTNGMDPDGSIDVLNTIKNITNEFNMRVLISSHKLEDIELICDRAVFLRDGKFVKDVDMNNTSSQEYTAISFNENDVEKAKNLLNSKSYGSIKRKENILITHKL
;
A
#
# COMPACT_ATOMS: atom_id res chain seq x y z
N ASP A 1 -30.23 -4.16 2.78
CA ASP A 1 -28.86 -4.48 3.21
C ASP A 1 -27.90 -4.22 2.05
N ASN A 2 -27.02 -3.25 2.20
CA ASN A 2 -26.01 -2.98 1.17
C ASN A 2 -24.84 -3.95 1.35
N THR A 3 -24.64 -4.86 0.40
CA THR A 3 -23.48 -5.73 0.35
C THR A 3 -22.25 -4.89 -0.06
N VAL A 4 -21.28 -4.76 0.84
CA VAL A 4 -20.04 -3.99 0.59
C VAL A 4 -19.02 -4.83 -0.18
N LEU A 5 -18.96 -6.14 0.11
CA LEU A 5 -18.03 -7.09 -0.52
C LEU A 5 -18.84 -8.30 -0.99
N ASP A 6 -18.58 -8.75 -2.21
CA ASP A 6 -19.32 -9.85 -2.83
C ASP A 6 -18.37 -10.91 -3.37
N ASN A 7 -18.39 -12.07 -2.72
CA ASN A 7 -17.69 -13.31 -3.11
C ASN A 7 -16.21 -13.11 -3.46
N LEU A 8 -15.43 -12.58 -2.51
CA LEU A 8 -14.00 -12.35 -2.68
C LEU A 8 -13.18 -13.54 -2.20
N SER A 9 -12.17 -13.92 -2.97
CA SER A 9 -11.12 -14.83 -2.52
C SER A 9 -9.76 -14.17 -2.69
N PHE A 10 -8.94 -14.21 -1.66
CA PHE A 10 -7.62 -13.59 -1.62
C PHE A 10 -6.62 -14.50 -0.91
N SER A 11 -5.40 -14.58 -1.45
CA SER A 11 -4.25 -15.21 -0.82
C SER A 11 -2.99 -14.39 -1.12
N PHE A 12 -1.98 -14.50 -0.28
CA PHE A 12 -0.69 -13.85 -0.56
C PHE A 12 0.14 -14.61 -1.60
N ASP A 13 -0.12 -15.92 -1.76
CA ASP A 13 0.66 -16.83 -2.60
C ASP A 13 2.18 -16.70 -2.33
N SER A 14 2.98 -16.51 -3.39
CA SER A 14 4.43 -16.24 -3.27
C SER A 14 4.77 -14.77 -3.03
N SER A 15 3.81 -13.86 -3.17
CA SER A 15 4.06 -12.41 -3.08
C SER A 15 4.36 -11.98 -1.66
N ARG A 16 5.32 -11.09 -1.47
CA ARG A 16 5.64 -10.49 -0.18
C ARG A 16 4.84 -9.22 0.08
N ILE A 17 4.70 -8.36 -0.93
CA ILE A 17 3.94 -7.11 -0.83
C ILE A 17 2.81 -7.15 -1.86
N VAL A 18 1.58 -7.11 -1.37
CA VAL A 18 0.38 -7.08 -2.21
C VAL A 18 -0.30 -5.74 -2.07
N GLY A 19 -0.52 -5.08 -3.20
CA GLY A 19 -1.24 -3.81 -3.30
C GLY A 19 -2.72 -4.02 -3.54
N LEU A 20 -3.58 -3.40 -2.73
CA LEU A 20 -5.02 -3.37 -2.92
C LEU A 20 -5.43 -2.01 -3.47
N ILE A 21 -5.81 -1.97 -4.75
CA ILE A 21 -6.12 -0.74 -5.48
C ILE A 21 -7.62 -0.59 -5.63
N GLY A 22 -8.12 0.61 -5.44
CA GLY A 22 -9.52 0.93 -5.68
C GLY A 22 -9.89 2.33 -5.19
N LYS A 23 -10.99 2.86 -5.69
CA LYS A 23 -11.52 4.16 -5.26
C LYS A 23 -11.87 4.17 -3.78
N ASN A 24 -11.98 5.36 -3.19
CA ASN A 24 -12.45 5.49 -1.81
C ASN A 24 -13.88 4.96 -1.68
N GLY A 25 -14.16 4.27 -0.56
CA GLY A 25 -15.47 3.67 -0.30
C GLY A 25 -15.74 2.32 -0.98
N VAL A 26 -14.84 1.78 -1.80
CA VAL A 26 -15.07 0.53 -2.55
C VAL A 26 -14.98 -0.75 -1.70
N GLY A 27 -14.53 -0.64 -0.44
CA GLY A 27 -14.42 -1.78 0.48
C GLY A 27 -12.99 -2.19 0.85
N LYS A 28 -11.94 -1.45 0.47
CA LYS A 28 -10.54 -1.75 0.85
C LYS A 28 -10.37 -1.89 2.36
N THR A 29 -10.75 -0.85 3.10
CA THR A 29 -10.71 -0.84 4.57
C THR A 29 -11.57 -1.94 5.18
N THR A 30 -12.71 -2.28 4.58
CA THR A 30 -13.59 -3.37 5.04
C THR A 30 -12.89 -4.73 4.94
N ILE A 31 -12.22 -5.03 3.83
CA ILE A 31 -11.41 -6.25 3.67
C ILE A 31 -10.33 -6.31 4.77
N MET A 32 -9.59 -5.23 4.97
CA MET A 32 -8.52 -5.15 5.96
C MET A 32 -9.05 -5.32 7.39
N LYS A 33 -10.22 -4.74 7.72
CA LYS A 33 -10.88 -4.91 9.02
C LYS A 33 -11.40 -6.34 9.25
N ILE A 34 -11.81 -7.04 8.21
CA ILE A 34 -12.14 -8.47 8.28
C ILE A 34 -10.88 -9.28 8.54
N MET A 35 -9.80 -9.02 7.81
CA MET A 35 -8.55 -9.75 7.93
C MET A 35 -7.90 -9.62 9.32
N ASN A 36 -7.96 -8.44 9.93
CA ASN A 36 -7.41 -8.22 11.28
C ASN A 36 -8.39 -8.56 12.42
N GLY A 37 -9.59 -9.06 12.12
CA GLY A 37 -10.58 -9.49 13.11
C GLY A 37 -11.42 -8.35 13.71
N ASN A 38 -11.32 -7.11 13.23
CA ASN A 38 -12.17 -6.01 13.70
C ASN A 38 -13.62 -6.10 13.20
N ILE A 39 -13.85 -6.82 12.10
CA ILE A 39 -15.18 -7.18 11.61
C ILE A 39 -15.30 -8.71 11.65
N VAL A 40 -16.16 -9.20 12.51
CA VAL A 40 -16.38 -10.65 12.71
C VAL A 40 -17.71 -11.14 12.13
N ASN A 41 -18.65 -10.24 11.89
CA ASN A 41 -19.96 -10.59 11.33
C ASN A 41 -19.93 -10.46 9.79
N PHE A 42 -19.46 -11.52 9.12
CA PHE A 42 -19.43 -11.64 7.67
C PHE A 42 -19.63 -13.10 7.24
N LYS A 43 -20.02 -13.33 5.99
CA LYS A 43 -20.10 -14.67 5.41
C LYS A 43 -18.77 -15.00 4.73
N GLY A 44 -18.05 -15.99 5.25
CA GLY A 44 -16.75 -16.39 4.69
C GLY A 44 -15.79 -16.95 5.74
N LYS A 45 -14.53 -17.09 5.37
CA LYS A 45 -13.44 -17.57 6.24
C LYS A 45 -12.18 -16.73 6.06
N VAL A 46 -11.48 -16.47 7.14
CA VAL A 46 -10.13 -15.89 7.14
C VAL A 46 -9.18 -16.87 7.80
N ASN A 47 -8.15 -17.28 7.09
CA ASN A 47 -7.12 -18.22 7.57
C ASN A 47 -5.80 -17.47 7.75
N LEU A 48 -5.73 -16.61 8.76
CA LEU A 48 -4.51 -15.91 9.19
C LEU A 48 -4.19 -16.37 10.63
N ASN A 49 -3.59 -17.55 10.77
CA ASN A 49 -3.24 -18.14 12.07
C ASN A 49 -1.91 -17.61 12.62
N GLN A 50 -1.60 -16.34 12.45
CA GLN A 50 -0.31 -15.74 12.79
C GLN A 50 -0.49 -14.31 13.30
N ASN A 51 0.58 -13.77 13.92
CA ASN A 51 0.57 -12.38 14.39
C ASN A 51 0.37 -11.40 13.24
N ILE A 52 -0.60 -10.51 13.40
CA ILE A 52 -0.90 -9.45 12.44
C ILE A 52 -0.56 -8.11 13.09
N GLY A 53 0.30 -7.33 12.43
CA GLY A 53 0.44 -5.91 12.66
C GLY A 53 -0.50 -5.15 11.72
N TYR A 54 -1.11 -4.08 12.19
CA TYR A 54 -2.00 -3.31 11.32
C TYR A 54 -1.97 -1.82 11.63
N LEU A 55 -2.11 -1.04 10.57
CA LEU A 55 -2.38 0.38 10.61
C LEU A 55 -3.58 0.64 9.70
N ILE A 56 -4.76 0.74 10.30
CA ILE A 56 -6.02 1.01 9.61
C ILE A 56 -6.56 2.33 10.14
N GLU A 57 -6.91 3.23 9.24
CA GLU A 57 -7.30 4.60 9.55
C GLU A 57 -6.14 5.41 10.17
N HIS A 58 -6.44 6.35 11.06
CA HIS A 58 -5.42 7.21 11.64
C HIS A 58 -4.73 6.57 12.85
N PRO A 59 -3.41 6.76 12.99
CA PRO A 59 -2.66 6.21 14.11
C PRO A 59 -3.11 6.82 15.44
N LYS A 60 -3.55 5.97 16.37
CA LYS A 60 -3.89 6.37 17.75
C LYS A 60 -2.63 6.46 18.60
N LEU A 61 -1.87 7.55 18.44
CA LEU A 61 -0.66 7.80 19.19
C LEU A 61 -0.92 8.70 20.40
N TYR A 62 -0.26 8.40 21.53
CA TYR A 62 -0.29 9.24 22.73
C TYR A 62 0.55 10.50 22.51
N GLN A 63 -0.11 11.62 22.27
CA GLN A 63 0.51 12.87 21.82
C GLN A 63 1.48 13.48 22.85
N ASP A 64 1.22 13.29 24.16
CA ASP A 64 2.05 13.81 25.25
C ASP A 64 3.21 12.89 25.64
N LEU A 65 3.24 11.67 25.11
CA LEU A 65 4.36 10.75 25.26
C LEU A 65 5.38 10.93 24.13
N SER A 66 6.64 10.54 24.39
CA SER A 66 7.64 10.43 23.32
C SER A 66 7.36 9.20 22.46
N GLY A 67 7.97 9.15 21.26
CA GLY A 67 7.83 7.99 20.38
C GLY A 67 8.25 6.67 21.06
N ILE A 68 9.39 6.64 21.73
CA ILE A 68 9.83 5.44 22.47
C ILE A 68 8.86 5.04 23.59
N LYS A 69 8.24 6.02 24.27
CA LYS A 69 7.21 5.74 25.28
C LYS A 69 5.93 5.20 24.64
N ASN A 70 5.57 5.68 23.45
CA ASN A 70 4.46 5.11 22.66
C ASN A 70 4.71 3.62 22.36
N LEU A 71 5.87 3.27 21.83
CA LEU A 71 6.25 1.88 21.54
C LEU A 71 6.11 1.00 22.80
N LYS A 72 6.67 1.43 23.93
CA LYS A 72 6.59 0.71 25.21
C LYS A 72 5.16 0.57 25.73
N THR A 73 4.39 1.67 25.70
CA THR A 73 3.01 1.67 26.22
C THR A 73 2.13 0.74 25.41
N ILE A 74 2.24 0.78 24.08
CA ILE A 74 1.44 -0.07 23.20
C ILE A 74 1.87 -1.53 23.31
N SER A 75 3.17 -1.83 23.44
CA SER A 75 3.67 -3.16 23.75
C SER A 75 2.99 -3.74 24.98
N ASN A 76 2.93 -2.96 26.07
CA ASN A 76 2.27 -3.37 27.32
C ASN A 76 0.76 -3.59 27.13
N ILE A 77 0.07 -2.72 26.39
CA ILE A 77 -1.37 -2.88 26.08
C ILE A 77 -1.64 -4.17 25.29
N LEU A 78 -0.74 -4.50 24.36
CA LEU A 78 -0.83 -5.74 23.57
C LEU A 78 -0.41 -6.99 24.37
N GLY A 79 0.06 -6.85 25.62
CA GLY A 79 0.54 -7.95 26.42
C GLY A 79 1.83 -8.60 25.92
N VAL A 80 2.61 -7.86 25.10
CA VAL A 80 3.90 -8.35 24.57
C VAL A 80 5.07 -7.71 25.31
N THR A 81 6.11 -8.49 25.55
CA THR A 81 7.34 -7.97 26.16
C THR A 81 8.01 -6.99 25.21
N PHE A 82 8.33 -5.79 25.70
CA PHE A 82 9.04 -4.80 24.91
C PHE A 82 10.48 -5.24 24.64
N ASP A 83 10.76 -5.63 23.41
CA ASP A 83 12.10 -5.96 22.94
C ASP A 83 12.82 -4.71 22.49
N LYS A 84 13.81 -4.27 23.30
CA LYS A 84 14.58 -3.05 23.04
C LYS A 84 15.41 -3.13 21.77
N ASP A 85 16.01 -4.28 21.50
CA ASP A 85 16.90 -4.45 20.34
C ASP A 85 16.10 -4.47 19.04
N TYR A 86 14.95 -5.15 19.06
CA TYR A 86 14.01 -5.13 17.94
C TYR A 86 13.43 -3.73 17.71
N ALA A 87 13.04 -3.03 18.78
CA ALA A 87 12.57 -1.66 18.66
C ALA A 87 13.63 -0.72 18.10
N ASN A 88 14.91 -0.88 18.49
CA ASN A 88 16.02 -0.11 17.95
C ASN A 88 16.25 -0.37 16.45
N LYS A 89 16.10 -1.61 15.99
CA LYS A 89 16.14 -1.93 14.55
C LYS A 89 15.04 -1.19 13.78
N ILE A 90 13.81 -1.22 14.28
CA ILE A 90 12.69 -0.49 13.67
C ILE A 90 12.98 1.03 13.67
N ILE A 91 13.41 1.59 14.80
CA ILE A 91 13.71 3.02 14.94
C ILE A 91 14.76 3.44 13.89
N LYS A 92 15.80 2.64 13.71
CA LYS A 92 16.84 2.90 12.72
C LYS A 92 16.32 2.77 11.30
N ALA A 93 15.55 1.72 11.00
CA ALA A 93 14.99 1.50 9.66
C ALA A 93 14.10 2.66 9.18
N PHE A 94 13.42 3.34 10.11
CA PHE A 94 12.57 4.50 9.82
C PHE A 94 13.26 5.86 10.04
N ASP A 95 14.58 5.90 10.30
CA ASP A 95 15.35 7.13 10.58
C ASP A 95 14.74 7.98 11.69
N MET A 96 14.30 7.33 12.78
CA MET A 96 13.60 7.99 13.89
C MET A 96 14.53 8.40 15.05
N GLU A 97 15.81 8.06 15.02
CA GLU A 97 16.76 8.25 16.13
C GLU A 97 16.81 9.70 16.61
N SER A 98 16.78 10.66 15.69
CA SER A 98 16.90 12.09 16.02
C SER A 98 15.68 12.68 16.75
N TYR A 99 14.51 12.00 16.68
CA TYR A 99 13.28 12.53 17.25
C TYR A 99 12.48 11.53 18.11
N ILE A 100 12.87 10.27 18.19
CA ILE A 100 12.11 9.23 18.91
C ILE A 100 11.88 9.58 20.40
N ASN A 101 12.75 10.40 21.00
CA ASN A 101 12.65 10.86 22.38
C ASN A 101 11.82 12.14 22.53
N LYS A 102 11.44 12.83 21.45
CA LYS A 102 10.57 14.02 21.49
C LYS A 102 9.11 13.59 21.66
N LYS A 103 8.28 14.46 22.26
CA LYS A 103 6.83 14.26 22.37
C LYS A 103 6.18 14.21 20.99
N VAL A 104 5.25 13.27 20.79
CA VAL A 104 4.57 13.03 19.49
C VAL A 104 3.78 14.25 18.99
N LYS A 105 3.28 15.09 19.90
CA LYS A 105 2.63 16.36 19.50
C LYS A 105 3.53 17.32 18.71
N LYS A 106 4.86 17.14 18.80
CA LYS A 106 5.86 17.91 18.04
C LYS A 106 6.27 17.24 16.71
N TYR A 107 5.66 16.09 16.36
CA TYR A 107 5.97 15.38 15.15
C TYR A 107 5.24 15.96 13.95
N SER A 108 5.89 15.98 12.79
CA SER A 108 5.24 16.19 11.51
C SER A 108 4.28 15.02 11.18
N LEU A 109 3.47 15.16 10.16
CA LEU A 109 2.59 14.08 9.71
C LEU A 109 3.40 12.82 9.35
N GLY A 110 4.46 12.96 8.55
CA GLY A 110 5.34 11.86 8.17
C GLY A 110 6.01 11.19 9.37
N MET A 111 6.50 11.96 10.34
CA MET A 111 7.06 11.41 11.58
C MET A 111 6.02 10.61 12.39
N LYS A 112 4.77 11.08 12.43
CA LYS A 112 3.67 10.34 13.08
C LYS A 112 3.35 9.06 12.32
N GLN A 113 3.35 9.10 11.02
CA GLN A 113 3.09 7.94 10.17
C GLN A 113 4.17 6.87 10.33
N LYS A 114 5.45 7.27 10.29
CA LYS A 114 6.57 6.35 10.57
C LYS A 114 6.44 5.69 11.94
N LEU A 115 6.12 6.48 12.99
CA LEU A 115 5.90 5.93 14.33
C LEU A 115 4.69 4.99 14.38
N ALA A 116 3.62 5.28 13.67
CA ALA A 116 2.43 4.43 13.62
C ALA A 116 2.71 3.06 12.99
N ILE A 117 3.47 3.06 11.89
CA ILE A 117 3.94 1.81 11.26
C ILE A 117 4.88 1.06 12.22
N ALA A 118 5.80 1.78 12.88
CA ALA A 118 6.69 1.19 13.88
C ALA A 118 5.91 0.53 15.05
N VAL A 119 4.83 1.15 15.50
CA VAL A 119 3.92 0.58 16.51
C VAL A 119 3.28 -0.72 16.02
N SER A 120 2.85 -0.79 14.76
CA SER A 120 2.23 -1.99 14.19
C SER A 120 3.20 -3.16 14.05
N LEU A 121 4.51 -2.90 14.15
CA LEU A 121 5.56 -3.91 14.09
C LEU A 121 5.97 -4.46 15.45
N ILE A 122 5.53 -3.83 16.56
CA ILE A 122 6.10 -4.10 17.89
C ILE A 122 5.86 -5.53 18.40
N ASN A 123 4.81 -6.20 17.92
CA ASN A 123 4.49 -7.60 18.24
C ASN A 123 5.17 -8.61 17.29
N LYS A 124 6.15 -8.20 16.50
CA LYS A 124 6.86 -9.02 15.51
C LYS A 124 5.91 -9.76 14.57
N PRO A 125 5.11 -9.04 13.79
CA PRO A 125 4.07 -9.66 12.98
C PRO A 125 4.65 -10.45 11.81
N ASN A 126 3.93 -11.52 11.40
CA ASN A 126 4.19 -12.21 10.15
C ASN A 126 3.48 -11.54 8.97
N TYR A 127 2.38 -10.83 9.27
CA TYR A 127 1.59 -10.08 8.30
C TYR A 127 1.42 -8.64 8.77
N LEU A 128 1.64 -7.68 7.87
CA LEU A 128 1.43 -6.27 8.12
C LEU A 128 0.34 -5.74 7.18
N ILE A 129 -0.69 -5.12 7.74
CA ILE A 129 -1.82 -4.53 6.99
C ILE A 129 -1.74 -3.02 7.12
N LEU A 130 -1.61 -2.32 5.99
CA LEU A 130 -1.46 -0.87 5.94
C LEU A 130 -2.53 -0.24 5.05
N ASP A 131 -3.45 0.50 5.64
CA ASP A 131 -4.51 1.19 4.91
C ASP A 131 -4.08 2.62 4.59
N GLU A 132 -3.81 2.89 3.32
CA GLU A 132 -3.38 4.17 2.76
C GLU A 132 -2.25 4.85 3.58
N PRO A 133 -1.10 4.18 3.82
CA PRO A 133 -0.07 4.67 4.74
C PRO A 133 0.61 5.96 4.31
N THR A 134 0.47 6.38 3.05
CA THR A 134 1.04 7.61 2.48
C THR A 134 0.03 8.75 2.36
N ASN A 135 -1.21 8.53 2.82
CA ASN A 135 -2.27 9.53 2.65
C ASN A 135 -1.95 10.84 3.37
N GLY A 136 -2.07 11.97 2.66
CA GLY A 136 -1.79 13.31 3.19
C GLY A 136 -0.31 13.68 3.31
N MET A 137 0.61 12.81 2.86
CA MET A 137 2.03 13.11 2.81
C MET A 137 2.41 13.79 1.49
N ASP A 138 3.51 14.54 1.52
CA ASP A 138 4.16 15.02 0.32
C ASP A 138 4.77 13.86 -0.50
N PRO A 139 5.10 14.05 -1.78
CA PRO A 139 5.62 12.99 -2.64
C PRO A 139 6.92 12.37 -2.09
N ASP A 140 7.87 13.18 -1.64
CA ASP A 140 9.17 12.72 -1.15
C ASP A 140 9.02 11.88 0.12
N GLY A 141 8.19 12.36 1.07
CA GLY A 141 7.87 11.62 2.29
C GLY A 141 7.12 10.31 2.02
N SER A 142 6.26 10.28 1.01
CA SER A 142 5.55 9.07 0.56
C SER A 142 6.53 8.02 0.04
N ILE A 143 7.44 8.43 -0.85
CA ILE A 143 8.47 7.54 -1.43
C ILE A 143 9.37 6.98 -0.32
N ASP A 144 9.79 7.82 0.62
CA ASP A 144 10.63 7.41 1.75
C ASP A 144 9.95 6.35 2.63
N VAL A 145 8.70 6.56 3.00
CA VAL A 145 7.91 5.58 3.78
C VAL A 145 7.72 4.27 3.00
N LEU A 146 7.38 4.33 1.72
CA LEU A 146 7.18 3.14 0.89
C LEU A 146 8.45 2.33 0.73
N ASN A 147 9.59 2.96 0.47
CA ASN A 147 10.88 2.29 0.39
C ASN A 147 11.27 1.66 1.74
N THR A 148 10.98 2.34 2.85
CA THR A 148 11.20 1.78 4.18
C THR A 148 10.34 0.54 4.40
N ILE A 149 9.05 0.56 4.03
CA ILE A 149 8.15 -0.61 4.09
C ILE A 149 8.73 -1.78 3.28
N LYS A 150 9.21 -1.52 2.06
CA LYS A 150 9.83 -2.54 1.21
C LYS A 150 11.06 -3.17 1.87
N ASN A 151 11.93 -2.35 2.43
CA ASN A 151 13.16 -2.81 3.09
C ASN A 151 12.87 -3.66 4.34
N ILE A 152 12.00 -3.19 5.23
CA ILE A 152 11.64 -3.93 6.46
C ILE A 152 10.88 -5.22 6.16
N THR A 153 10.09 -5.27 5.07
CA THR A 153 9.40 -6.48 4.63
C THR A 153 10.41 -7.60 4.34
N ASN A 154 11.53 -7.25 3.70
CA ASN A 154 12.61 -8.21 3.42
C ASN A 154 13.41 -8.54 4.68
N GLU A 155 13.81 -7.53 5.46
CA GLU A 155 14.62 -7.71 6.68
C GLU A 155 13.93 -8.56 7.73
N PHE A 156 12.63 -8.33 7.96
CA PHE A 156 11.87 -9.07 8.98
C PHE A 156 11.10 -10.28 8.43
N ASN A 157 11.29 -10.61 7.14
CA ASN A 157 10.66 -11.75 6.46
C ASN A 157 9.14 -11.82 6.67
N MET A 158 8.45 -10.70 6.56
CA MET A 158 7.00 -10.61 6.71
C MET A 158 6.30 -10.41 5.36
N ARG A 159 4.98 -10.49 5.35
CA ARG A 159 4.12 -10.20 4.20
C ARG A 159 3.30 -8.95 4.47
N VAL A 160 3.11 -8.14 3.46
CA VAL A 160 2.43 -6.84 3.59
C VAL A 160 1.23 -6.77 2.64
N LEU A 161 0.08 -6.38 3.17
CA LEU A 161 -1.04 -5.90 2.39
C LEU A 161 -1.12 -4.40 2.55
N ILE A 162 -0.96 -3.67 1.46
CA ILE A 162 -1.04 -2.21 1.45
C ILE A 162 -2.18 -1.75 0.55
N SER A 163 -3.02 -0.84 1.03
CA SER A 163 -3.98 -0.16 0.16
C SER A 163 -3.43 1.17 -0.33
N SER A 164 -3.75 1.52 -1.56
CA SER A 164 -3.57 2.86 -2.10
C SER A 164 -4.62 3.15 -3.17
N HIS A 165 -4.95 4.42 -3.33
CA HIS A 165 -5.69 4.91 -4.49
C HIS A 165 -4.76 5.47 -5.57
N LYS A 166 -3.45 5.55 -5.29
CA LYS A 166 -2.38 5.97 -6.23
C LYS A 166 -1.70 4.73 -6.79
N LEU A 167 -1.66 4.62 -8.10
CA LEU A 167 -1.03 3.48 -8.78
C LEU A 167 0.49 3.49 -8.58
N GLU A 168 1.07 4.68 -8.57
CA GLU A 168 2.51 4.90 -8.41
C GLU A 168 3.05 4.33 -7.10
N ASP A 169 2.29 4.44 -6.00
CA ASP A 169 2.64 3.85 -4.71
C ASP A 169 2.78 2.33 -4.81
N ILE A 170 1.86 1.70 -5.54
CA ILE A 170 1.81 0.25 -5.71
C ILE A 170 2.92 -0.23 -6.65
N GLU A 171 3.14 0.47 -7.77
CA GLU A 171 4.21 0.15 -8.72
C GLU A 171 5.60 0.23 -8.07
N LEU A 172 5.78 1.11 -7.09
CA LEU A 172 7.07 1.31 -6.42
C LEU A 172 7.49 0.12 -5.57
N ILE A 173 6.56 -0.54 -4.87
CA ILE A 173 6.94 -1.51 -3.84
C ILE A 173 6.26 -2.88 -3.93
N CYS A 174 5.16 -3.02 -4.66
CA CYS A 174 4.36 -4.25 -4.65
C CYS A 174 4.84 -5.28 -5.68
N ASP A 175 4.82 -6.55 -5.28
CA ASP A 175 5.05 -7.69 -6.18
C ASP A 175 3.79 -8.05 -6.97
N ARG A 176 2.61 -7.73 -6.39
CA ARG A 176 1.30 -8.06 -6.93
C ARG A 176 0.31 -6.94 -6.64
N ALA A 177 -0.56 -6.65 -7.58
CA ALA A 177 -1.61 -5.64 -7.46
C ALA A 177 -2.99 -6.25 -7.71
N VAL A 178 -3.90 -6.08 -6.74
CA VAL A 178 -5.28 -6.56 -6.81
C VAL A 178 -6.22 -5.35 -6.87
N PHE A 179 -7.04 -5.30 -7.92
CA PHE A 179 -7.94 -4.19 -8.17
C PHE A 179 -9.35 -4.51 -7.65
N LEU A 180 -9.83 -3.66 -6.75
CA LEU A 180 -11.17 -3.74 -6.17
C LEU A 180 -12.10 -2.70 -6.80
N ARG A 181 -13.24 -3.16 -7.30
CA ARG A 181 -14.32 -2.32 -7.83
C ARG A 181 -15.67 -2.94 -7.52
N ASP A 182 -16.61 -2.12 -7.01
CA ASP A 182 -17.98 -2.53 -6.69
C ASP A 182 -18.04 -3.79 -5.82
N GLY A 183 -17.18 -3.85 -4.81
CA GLY A 183 -17.09 -4.97 -3.87
C GLY A 183 -16.50 -6.25 -4.44
N LYS A 184 -15.92 -6.25 -5.65
CA LYS A 184 -15.35 -7.41 -6.33
C LYS A 184 -13.90 -7.18 -6.76
N PHE A 185 -13.10 -8.25 -6.76
CA PHE A 185 -11.80 -8.21 -7.43
C PHE A 185 -12.01 -8.30 -8.95
N VAL A 186 -11.60 -7.26 -9.66
CA VAL A 186 -11.78 -7.15 -11.12
C VAL A 186 -10.52 -7.45 -11.91
N LYS A 187 -9.35 -7.34 -11.28
CA LYS A 187 -8.06 -7.62 -11.90
C LYS A 187 -7.05 -8.01 -10.83
N ASP A 188 -6.17 -8.91 -11.17
CA ASP A 188 -5.06 -9.38 -10.36
C ASP A 188 -3.82 -9.41 -11.26
N VAL A 189 -2.76 -8.72 -10.86
CA VAL A 189 -1.58 -8.47 -11.71
C VAL A 189 -0.32 -8.80 -10.93
N ASP A 190 0.50 -9.69 -11.49
CA ASP A 190 1.87 -9.89 -11.03
C ASP A 190 2.75 -8.74 -11.54
N MET A 191 3.23 -7.91 -10.64
CA MET A 191 4.02 -6.72 -10.97
C MET A 191 5.43 -7.05 -11.43
N ASN A 192 5.96 -8.24 -11.07
CA ASN A 192 7.28 -8.69 -11.50
C ASN A 192 7.29 -9.15 -12.97
N ASN A 193 6.13 -9.59 -13.48
CA ASN A 193 5.95 -10.08 -14.85
C ASN A 193 5.30 -9.04 -15.78
N THR A 194 5.03 -7.86 -15.29
CA THR A 194 4.71 -6.75 -16.19
C THR A 194 5.98 -6.37 -16.95
N SER A 195 6.23 -7.09 -18.06
CA SER A 195 7.01 -6.49 -19.13
C SER A 195 6.33 -5.16 -19.38
N SER A 196 7.02 -4.07 -19.08
CA SER A 196 6.57 -2.73 -19.39
C SER A 196 6.39 -2.66 -20.91
N GLN A 197 5.18 -2.96 -21.37
CA GLN A 197 4.82 -2.55 -22.71
C GLN A 197 4.74 -1.03 -22.62
N GLU A 198 5.87 -0.38 -22.90
CA GLU A 198 5.92 1.06 -22.99
C GLU A 198 4.95 1.47 -24.11
N TYR A 199 3.87 2.10 -23.71
CA TYR A 199 2.93 2.71 -24.63
C TYR A 199 3.28 4.19 -24.76
N THR A 200 3.44 4.64 -25.96
CA THR A 200 3.49 6.08 -26.24
C THR A 200 2.06 6.54 -26.54
N ALA A 201 1.52 7.42 -25.69
CA ALA A 201 0.23 8.05 -25.91
C ALA A 201 0.48 9.46 -26.45
N ILE A 202 0.02 9.74 -27.67
CA ILE A 202 0.18 11.04 -28.30
C ILE A 202 -1.21 11.67 -28.48
N SER A 203 -1.40 12.84 -27.91
CA SER A 203 -2.63 13.62 -28.07
C SER A 203 -2.54 14.52 -29.31
N PHE A 204 -3.61 14.58 -30.10
CA PHE A 204 -3.72 15.40 -31.31
C PHE A 204 -4.97 16.27 -31.25
N ASN A 205 -5.03 17.32 -32.07
CA ASN A 205 -6.27 18.00 -32.36
C ASN A 205 -7.23 17.07 -33.13
N GLU A 206 -8.55 17.19 -32.92
CA GLU A 206 -9.55 16.29 -33.51
C GLU A 206 -9.38 16.13 -35.03
N ASN A 207 -9.06 17.20 -35.73
CA ASN A 207 -8.89 17.23 -37.20
C ASN A 207 -7.62 16.49 -37.69
N ASP A 208 -6.65 16.24 -36.83
CA ASP A 208 -5.35 15.67 -37.21
C ASP A 208 -5.20 14.18 -36.84
N VAL A 209 -6.12 13.66 -36.06
CA VAL A 209 -6.04 12.27 -35.52
C VAL A 209 -5.95 11.24 -36.65
N GLU A 210 -6.78 11.35 -37.67
CA GLU A 210 -6.79 10.39 -38.79
C GLU A 210 -5.52 10.52 -39.67
N LYS A 211 -5.02 11.72 -39.92
CA LYS A 211 -3.75 11.94 -40.63
C LYS A 211 -2.58 11.34 -39.84
N ALA A 212 -2.53 11.58 -38.53
CA ALA A 212 -1.51 11.05 -37.64
C ALA A 212 -1.56 9.52 -37.59
N LYS A 213 -2.75 8.91 -37.50
CA LYS A 213 -2.93 7.46 -37.50
C LYS A 213 -2.40 6.82 -38.80
N ASN A 214 -2.71 7.42 -39.94
CA ASN A 214 -2.23 6.93 -41.22
C ASN A 214 -0.69 7.04 -41.36
N LEU A 215 -0.12 8.13 -40.88
CA LEU A 215 1.33 8.33 -40.86
C LEU A 215 2.05 7.29 -39.94
N LEU A 216 1.52 7.05 -38.74
CA LEU A 216 2.07 6.09 -37.81
C LEU A 216 1.94 4.65 -38.34
N ASN A 217 0.82 4.29 -38.97
CA ASN A 217 0.64 2.99 -39.60
C ASN A 217 1.63 2.78 -40.78
N SER A 218 1.92 3.82 -41.59
CA SER A 218 2.86 3.73 -42.70
C SER A 218 4.31 3.51 -42.26
N LYS A 219 4.64 3.85 -41.00
CA LYS A 219 5.97 3.66 -40.41
C LYS A 219 6.13 2.42 -39.55
N SER A 220 5.17 1.51 -39.53
CA SER A 220 5.22 0.22 -38.83
C SER A 220 5.42 0.32 -37.32
N TYR A 221 4.83 1.29 -36.64
CA TYR A 221 4.89 1.44 -35.19
C TYR A 221 3.92 0.51 -34.42
N GLY A 222 3.81 -0.73 -34.81
CA GLY A 222 3.01 -1.71 -34.10
C GLY A 222 1.48 -1.46 -34.17
N SER A 223 0.73 -2.05 -33.24
CA SER A 223 -0.72 -1.86 -33.20
C SER A 223 -1.08 -0.52 -32.57
N ILE A 224 -1.78 0.34 -33.34
CA ILE A 224 -2.22 1.66 -32.87
C ILE A 224 -3.67 1.56 -32.38
N LYS A 225 -3.91 1.89 -31.13
CA LYS A 225 -5.26 2.02 -30.56
C LYS A 225 -5.65 3.49 -30.46
N ARG A 226 -6.86 3.80 -30.88
CA ARG A 226 -7.45 5.15 -30.74
C ARG A 226 -8.37 5.20 -29.53
N LYS A 227 -8.23 6.25 -28.72
CA LYS A 227 -9.18 6.60 -27.66
C LYS A 227 -9.39 8.11 -27.72
N GLU A 228 -10.55 8.53 -28.24
CA GLU A 228 -10.85 9.95 -28.52
C GLU A 228 -9.75 10.59 -29.41
N ASN A 229 -9.09 11.64 -28.92
CA ASN A 229 -8.01 12.37 -29.60
C ASN A 229 -6.61 11.83 -29.29
N ILE A 230 -6.52 10.64 -28.68
CA ILE A 230 -5.26 10.02 -28.26
C ILE A 230 -5.01 8.78 -29.11
N LEU A 231 -3.83 8.70 -29.70
CA LEU A 231 -3.31 7.49 -30.33
C LEU A 231 -2.32 6.83 -29.36
N ILE A 232 -2.53 5.57 -29.10
CA ILE A 232 -1.69 4.74 -28.20
C ILE A 232 -0.98 3.72 -29.07
N THR A 233 0.34 3.71 -29.05
CA THR A 233 1.14 2.74 -29.79
C THR A 233 2.15 2.08 -28.86
N HIS A 234 2.51 0.84 -29.17
CA HIS A 234 3.66 0.19 -28.58
C HIS A 234 4.91 0.84 -29.16
N LYS A 235 5.77 1.31 -28.28
CA LYS A 235 7.09 1.90 -28.48
C LYS A 235 7.37 2.49 -29.86
N LEU A 236 7.58 3.80 -29.88
CA LEU A 236 8.26 4.50 -31.00
C LEU A 236 9.73 4.09 -31.03
#